data_2a65b583ffe883443de45ecb9fc1153f
#
_entry.id   2a65b583ffe883443de45ecb9fc1153f
#
_cell.length_a   1.000
_cell.length_b   1.000
_cell.length_c   1.000
_cell.angle_alpha   90.00
_cell.angle_beta   90.00
_cell.angle_gamma   90.00
#
_symmetry.space_group_name_H-M   'P 1'
#
loop_
_entity.id
_entity.type
_entity.pdbx_description
1 polymer ?
#
loop_
_entity_poly.entity_id
_entity_poly.type
_entity_poly.pdbx_seq_one_letter_code
_entity_poly.pdbx_strand_id
1 'polypeptide(L)'
;NDNSLRDNFDESSDWIEIFNPAENSINLQGWGLSDNPNNPQKWVFPHTEIEPKGFLLVYASGNNISEIGKPLHTSFRLSRSGEFLGLSNSDGTFIDKFDPSFPAANEDNAYGVPMMGDLEEIIPAHSKFHYLTPSSTHAALDWENPDFDVPKTWINAQGGFGYVKSGSSFYKSLIKRKIPSSKRCLWLRKTF
;
A
#
# COMPACT_ATOMS: atom_id res chain seq x y z
N ASN A 1 3.92 -14.68 -0.54
CA ASN A 1 2.56 -15.01 -0.08
C ASN A 1 2.59 -16.36 0.63
N ASP A 2 1.99 -16.46 1.82
CA ASP A 2 2.00 -17.72 2.57
C ASP A 2 0.58 -18.24 2.86
N ASN A 3 -0.38 -17.38 3.15
CA ASN A 3 -1.74 -17.81 3.47
C ASN A 3 -2.88 -16.90 3.00
N SER A 4 -2.60 -15.69 2.52
CA SER A 4 -3.65 -14.68 2.30
C SER A 4 -4.35 -14.79 0.94
N LEU A 5 -3.61 -15.13 -0.10
CA LEU A 5 -4.15 -15.28 -1.45
C LEU A 5 -3.75 -16.64 -2.02
N ARG A 6 -4.74 -17.40 -2.48
CA ARG A 6 -4.51 -18.67 -3.15
C ARG A 6 -4.77 -18.54 -4.65
N ASP A 7 -3.98 -19.24 -5.44
CA ASP A 7 -4.21 -19.33 -6.87
C ASP A 7 -5.32 -20.36 -7.22
N ASN A 8 -5.59 -20.55 -8.49
CA ASN A 8 -6.62 -21.48 -8.96
C ASN A 8 -6.26 -22.97 -8.77
N PHE A 9 -5.07 -23.28 -8.25
CA PHE A 9 -4.64 -24.62 -7.85
C PHE A 9 -4.66 -24.79 -6.32
N ASP A 10 -5.20 -23.80 -5.59
CA ASP A 10 -5.20 -23.75 -4.13
C ASP A 10 -3.78 -23.66 -3.52
N GLU A 11 -2.82 -23.13 -4.28
CA GLU A 11 -1.45 -22.90 -3.84
C GLU A 11 -1.22 -21.45 -3.42
N SER A 12 -0.37 -21.24 -2.41
CA SER A 12 0.04 -19.90 -1.94
C SER A 12 1.14 -19.33 -2.84
N SER A 13 0.79 -18.98 -4.06
CA SER A 13 1.73 -18.38 -5.02
C SER A 13 1.93 -16.89 -4.75
N ASP A 14 3.15 -16.39 -5.00
CA ASP A 14 3.36 -14.95 -5.11
C ASP A 14 2.59 -14.39 -6.31
N TRP A 15 2.34 -13.10 -6.31
CA TRP A 15 1.56 -12.46 -7.35
C TRP A 15 2.14 -11.10 -7.76
N ILE A 16 1.84 -10.71 -8.99
CA ILE A 16 2.18 -9.43 -9.60
C ILE A 16 0.86 -8.77 -10.00
N GLU A 17 0.63 -7.56 -9.56
CA GLU A 17 -0.51 -6.75 -9.95
C GLU A 17 -0.06 -5.65 -10.89
N ILE A 18 -0.72 -5.53 -12.05
CA ILE A 18 -0.45 -4.53 -13.06
C ILE A 18 -1.64 -3.58 -13.12
N PHE A 19 -1.37 -2.29 -13.01
CA PHE A 19 -2.38 -1.24 -13.09
C PHE A 19 -2.33 -0.52 -14.43
N ASN A 20 -3.47 -0.32 -15.06
CA ASN A 20 -3.62 0.54 -16.24
C ASN A 20 -3.97 1.98 -15.80
N PRO A 21 -3.05 2.94 -15.81
CA PRO A 21 -3.34 4.32 -15.42
C PRO A 21 -4.08 5.13 -16.49
N ALA A 22 -4.23 4.58 -17.71
CA ALA A 22 -4.84 5.30 -18.84
C ALA A 22 -6.36 5.36 -18.76
N GLU A 23 -6.94 6.25 -19.54
CA GLU A 23 -8.40 6.39 -19.73
C GLU A 23 -8.95 5.43 -20.80
N ASN A 24 -8.09 4.64 -21.43
CA ASN A 24 -8.45 3.64 -22.44
C ASN A 24 -7.92 2.26 -22.01
N SER A 25 -8.56 1.19 -22.50
CA SER A 25 -8.05 -0.18 -22.30
C SER A 25 -6.68 -0.35 -22.98
N ILE A 26 -5.85 -1.19 -22.39
CA ILE A 26 -4.52 -1.56 -22.93
C ILE A 26 -4.50 -3.05 -23.17
N ASN A 27 -4.10 -3.45 -24.38
CA ASN A 27 -3.85 -4.87 -24.70
C ASN A 27 -2.36 -5.19 -24.49
N LEU A 28 -2.11 -6.13 -23.61
CA LEU A 28 -0.76 -6.60 -23.29
C LEU A 28 -0.23 -7.73 -24.20
N GLN A 29 -0.93 -8.08 -25.27
CA GLN A 29 -0.46 -9.14 -26.18
C GLN A 29 0.98 -8.91 -26.62
N GLY A 30 1.84 -9.90 -26.38
CA GLY A 30 3.26 -9.83 -26.73
C GLY A 30 4.14 -9.05 -25.75
N TRP A 31 3.56 -8.42 -24.73
CA TRP A 31 4.34 -7.82 -23.65
C TRP A 31 4.99 -8.90 -22.80
N GLY A 32 6.03 -8.57 -22.06
CA GLY A 32 6.77 -9.52 -21.24
C GLY A 32 6.84 -9.14 -19.77
N LEU A 33 6.82 -10.17 -18.92
CA LEU A 33 7.23 -10.08 -17.52
C LEU A 33 8.55 -10.84 -17.31
N SER A 34 9.44 -10.28 -16.52
CA SER A 34 10.74 -10.89 -16.25
C SER A 34 11.31 -10.53 -14.89
N ASP A 35 11.92 -11.53 -14.25
CA ASP A 35 12.81 -11.42 -13.09
C ASP A 35 14.29 -11.26 -13.50
N ASN A 36 14.56 -11.14 -14.81
CA ASN A 36 15.92 -11.05 -15.36
C ASN A 36 16.06 -9.83 -16.28
N PRO A 37 16.90 -8.83 -15.93
CA PRO A 37 17.10 -7.62 -16.73
C PRO A 37 17.65 -7.88 -18.14
N ASN A 38 18.29 -9.03 -18.36
CA ASN A 38 18.85 -9.39 -19.66
C ASN A 38 17.89 -10.21 -20.54
N ASN A 39 16.71 -10.53 -20.06
CA ASN A 39 15.69 -11.27 -20.80
C ASN A 39 14.30 -10.66 -20.57
N PRO A 40 13.97 -9.51 -21.18
CA PRO A 40 12.72 -8.78 -20.90
C PRO A 40 11.45 -9.57 -21.21
N GLN A 41 11.50 -10.55 -22.10
CA GLN A 41 10.40 -11.39 -22.51
C GLN A 41 10.51 -12.83 -21.97
N LYS A 42 10.98 -13.00 -20.74
CA LYS A 42 11.10 -14.32 -20.09
C LYS A 42 9.77 -15.06 -20.01
N TRP A 43 8.67 -14.33 -19.81
CA TRP A 43 7.30 -14.80 -19.89
C TRP A 43 6.47 -13.78 -20.66
N VAL A 44 5.64 -14.22 -21.61
CA VAL A 44 4.94 -13.34 -22.55
C VAL A 44 3.44 -13.46 -22.37
N PHE A 45 2.77 -12.30 -22.33
CA PHE A 45 1.31 -12.20 -22.23
C PHE A 45 0.64 -12.73 -23.51
N PRO A 46 -0.42 -13.53 -23.36
CA PRO A 46 -1.38 -13.78 -24.44
C PRO A 46 -2.19 -12.52 -24.72
N HIS A 47 -3.17 -12.57 -25.61
CA HIS A 47 -4.14 -11.49 -25.74
C HIS A 47 -4.84 -11.25 -24.39
N THR A 48 -4.53 -10.12 -23.75
CA THR A 48 -5.00 -9.77 -22.41
C THR A 48 -5.27 -8.27 -22.37
N GLU A 49 -6.49 -7.87 -22.07
CA GLU A 49 -6.86 -6.47 -21.94
C GLU A 49 -6.98 -6.07 -20.47
N ILE A 50 -6.49 -4.88 -20.15
CA ILE A 50 -6.72 -4.22 -18.87
C ILE A 50 -7.59 -2.99 -19.15
N GLU A 51 -8.78 -2.97 -18.58
CA GLU A 51 -9.72 -1.85 -18.69
C GLU A 51 -9.12 -0.53 -18.18
N PRO A 52 -9.66 0.62 -18.56
CA PRO A 52 -9.25 1.91 -18.00
C PRO A 52 -9.30 1.90 -16.48
N LYS A 53 -8.22 2.33 -15.81
CA LYS A 53 -8.07 2.29 -14.34
C LYS A 53 -8.24 0.90 -13.73
N GLY A 54 -8.17 -0.15 -14.54
CA GLY A 54 -8.30 -1.52 -14.14
C GLY A 54 -6.97 -2.14 -13.67
N PHE A 55 -7.10 -3.31 -13.05
CA PHE A 55 -5.98 -4.11 -12.57
C PHE A 55 -5.97 -5.49 -13.21
N LEU A 56 -4.79 -6.04 -13.38
CA LEU A 56 -4.57 -7.42 -13.79
C LEU A 56 -3.70 -8.12 -12.77
N LEU A 57 -4.17 -9.27 -12.29
CA LEU A 57 -3.39 -10.14 -11.41
C LEU A 57 -2.72 -11.25 -12.23
N VAL A 58 -1.43 -11.48 -11.97
CA VAL A 58 -0.63 -12.57 -12.53
C VAL A 58 0.07 -13.31 -11.40
N TYR A 59 -0.10 -14.62 -11.32
CA TYR A 59 0.55 -15.43 -10.30
C TYR A 59 2.01 -15.73 -10.70
N ALA A 60 2.94 -15.45 -9.79
CA ALA A 60 4.36 -15.78 -9.98
C ALA A 60 4.66 -17.18 -9.43
N SER A 61 4.00 -18.18 -9.99
CA SER A 61 4.02 -19.57 -9.51
C SER A 61 5.08 -20.46 -10.17
N GLY A 62 5.61 -20.05 -11.34
CA GLY A 62 6.47 -20.90 -12.16
C GLY A 62 5.72 -21.89 -13.05
N ASN A 63 4.38 -21.91 -13.04
CA ASN A 63 3.57 -22.88 -13.80
C ASN A 63 3.51 -22.59 -15.31
N ASN A 64 3.93 -21.38 -15.73
CA ASN A 64 4.04 -20.99 -17.14
C ASN A 64 2.72 -21.11 -17.92
N ILE A 65 1.64 -20.52 -17.41
CA ILE A 65 0.32 -20.53 -18.07
C ILE A 65 0.07 -19.16 -18.68
N SER A 66 -0.01 -19.09 -20.01
CA SER A 66 -0.28 -17.90 -20.82
C SER A 66 -1.43 -18.14 -21.81
N GLU A 67 -2.52 -18.73 -21.34
CA GLU A 67 -3.68 -19.08 -22.15
C GLU A 67 -4.79 -18.03 -21.96
N ILE A 68 -5.44 -17.64 -23.08
CA ILE A 68 -6.55 -16.67 -23.08
C ILE A 68 -7.70 -17.21 -22.21
N GLY A 69 -8.21 -16.34 -21.31
CA GLY A 69 -9.36 -16.66 -20.46
C GLY A 69 -9.06 -17.55 -19.26
N LYS A 70 -7.79 -17.89 -19.03
CA LYS A 70 -7.35 -18.60 -17.82
C LYS A 70 -6.59 -17.65 -16.88
N PRO A 71 -6.55 -17.96 -15.58
CA PRO A 71 -5.61 -17.28 -14.66
C PRO A 71 -4.18 -17.38 -15.21
N LEU A 72 -3.48 -16.26 -15.18
CA LEU A 72 -2.13 -16.14 -15.75
C LEU A 72 -1.08 -16.53 -14.71
N HIS A 73 -0.11 -17.34 -15.11
CA HIS A 73 0.99 -17.76 -14.26
C HIS A 73 2.32 -17.59 -14.97
N THR A 74 3.26 -16.86 -14.38
CA THR A 74 4.59 -16.68 -14.96
C THR A 74 5.38 -18.00 -15.01
N SER A 75 6.45 -18.01 -15.82
CA SER A 75 7.44 -19.10 -15.89
C SER A 75 8.48 -19.04 -14.75
N PHE A 76 8.36 -18.07 -13.86
CA PHE A 76 9.27 -17.83 -12.73
C PHE A 76 8.50 -17.57 -11.44
N ARG A 77 9.20 -17.61 -10.32
CA ARG A 77 8.72 -17.27 -8.98
C ARG A 77 9.47 -16.06 -8.48
N LEU A 78 8.87 -15.32 -7.53
CA LEU A 78 9.54 -14.18 -6.91
C LEU A 78 10.36 -14.60 -5.68
N SER A 79 11.47 -13.92 -5.49
CA SER A 79 12.35 -14.15 -4.34
C SER A 79 11.93 -13.28 -3.15
N ARG A 80 11.76 -13.89 -1.99
CA ARG A 80 11.47 -13.18 -0.73
C ARG A 80 12.54 -12.15 -0.36
N SER A 81 13.78 -12.35 -0.76
CA SER A 81 14.89 -11.43 -0.49
C SER A 81 14.89 -10.19 -1.39
N GLY A 82 13.97 -10.13 -2.33
CA GLY A 82 13.94 -9.12 -3.39
C GLY A 82 14.80 -9.53 -4.59
N GLU A 83 14.39 -9.10 -5.76
CA GLU A 83 15.09 -9.30 -7.02
C GLU A 83 14.59 -8.31 -8.07
N PHE A 84 15.23 -8.28 -9.23
CA PHE A 84 14.73 -7.52 -10.36
C PHE A 84 13.34 -8.02 -10.78
N LEU A 85 12.45 -7.09 -11.11
CA LEU A 85 11.16 -7.40 -11.75
C LEU A 85 10.85 -6.31 -12.76
N GLY A 86 10.53 -6.69 -13.99
CA GLY A 86 10.21 -5.74 -15.05
C GLY A 86 9.07 -6.15 -15.94
N LEU A 87 8.30 -5.16 -16.37
CA LEU A 87 7.28 -5.23 -17.42
C LEU A 87 7.85 -4.60 -18.69
N SER A 88 7.88 -5.33 -19.79
CA SER A 88 8.34 -4.84 -21.08
C SER A 88 7.19 -4.83 -22.10
N ASN A 89 7.28 -3.93 -23.08
CA ASN A 89 6.41 -3.95 -24.25
C ASN A 89 6.80 -5.09 -25.23
N SER A 90 6.09 -5.19 -26.34
CA SER A 90 6.29 -6.28 -27.32
C SER A 90 7.63 -6.23 -28.08
N ASP A 91 8.35 -5.11 -28.03
CA ASP A 91 9.71 -5.00 -28.60
C ASP A 91 10.83 -5.31 -27.57
N GLY A 92 10.45 -5.64 -26.34
CA GLY A 92 11.38 -5.95 -25.26
C GLY A 92 11.92 -4.74 -24.50
N THR A 93 11.37 -3.54 -24.74
CA THR A 93 11.73 -2.35 -23.96
C THR A 93 10.97 -2.36 -22.62
N PHE A 94 11.71 -2.24 -21.51
CA PHE A 94 11.07 -2.13 -20.20
C PHE A 94 10.27 -0.83 -20.07
N ILE A 95 9.00 -0.96 -19.75
CA ILE A 95 8.06 0.15 -19.51
C ILE A 95 8.05 0.53 -18.04
N ASP A 96 8.12 -0.49 -17.16
CA ASP A 96 8.20 -0.32 -15.71
C ASP A 96 9.08 -1.41 -15.10
N LYS A 97 9.81 -1.09 -14.02
CA LYS A 97 10.72 -2.06 -13.39
C LYS A 97 11.12 -1.67 -11.98
N PHE A 98 11.36 -2.67 -11.17
CA PHE A 98 12.11 -2.58 -9.93
C PHE A 98 13.57 -2.96 -10.20
N ASP A 99 14.47 -1.98 -10.27
CA ASP A 99 15.88 -2.14 -10.64
C ASP A 99 16.76 -1.42 -9.59
N PRO A 100 17.75 -2.06 -8.96
CA PRO A 100 18.22 -3.42 -9.21
C PRO A 100 17.30 -4.51 -8.62
N SER A 101 16.44 -4.18 -7.65
CA SER A 101 15.52 -5.13 -7.04
C SER A 101 14.37 -4.43 -6.31
N PHE A 102 13.22 -5.08 -6.18
CA PHE A 102 12.26 -4.73 -5.15
C PHE A 102 12.82 -5.14 -3.77
N PRO A 103 12.40 -4.47 -2.66
CA PRO A 103 12.93 -4.79 -1.34
C PRO A 103 12.46 -6.15 -0.84
N ALA A 104 13.22 -6.74 0.09
CA ALA A 104 12.79 -7.95 0.78
C ALA A 104 11.43 -7.73 1.46
N ALA A 105 10.51 -8.65 1.24
CA ALA A 105 9.17 -8.60 1.80
C ALA A 105 8.98 -9.67 2.89
N ASN A 106 8.21 -9.33 3.93
CA ASN A 106 7.69 -10.33 4.85
C ASN A 106 6.52 -11.09 4.22
N GLU A 107 6.16 -12.22 4.80
CA GLU A 107 4.99 -13.00 4.40
C GLU A 107 3.73 -12.13 4.38
N ASP A 108 2.88 -12.34 3.39
CA ASP A 108 1.60 -11.65 3.19
C ASP A 108 1.68 -10.11 3.09
N ASN A 109 2.86 -9.56 2.79
CA ASN A 109 3.03 -8.14 2.50
C ASN A 109 3.17 -7.92 0.99
N ALA A 110 2.39 -6.98 0.46
CA ALA A 110 2.57 -6.47 -0.89
C ALA A 110 3.58 -5.30 -0.89
N TYR A 111 4.37 -5.22 -1.94
CA TYR A 111 5.21 -4.07 -2.26
C TYR A 111 4.82 -3.54 -3.65
N GLY A 112 4.66 -2.24 -3.77
CA GLY A 112 4.25 -1.65 -5.05
C GLY A 112 4.58 -0.18 -5.15
N VAL A 113 4.44 0.34 -6.35
CA VAL A 113 4.49 1.78 -6.59
C VAL A 113 3.22 2.39 -6.01
N PRO A 114 3.31 3.41 -5.13
CA PRO A 114 2.12 4.10 -4.66
C PRO A 114 1.33 4.64 -5.86
N MET A 115 0.04 4.35 -5.91
CA MET A 115 -0.82 5.02 -6.87
C MET A 115 -0.90 6.49 -6.46
N MET A 116 -0.07 7.31 -7.10
CA MET A 116 -0.09 8.75 -6.92
C MET A 116 -1.27 9.30 -7.73
N GLY A 117 -2.46 9.32 -7.09
CA GLY A 117 -3.43 10.37 -7.42
C GLY A 117 -2.88 11.72 -6.93
N ASP A 118 -3.52 12.80 -7.27
CA ASP A 118 -3.23 14.07 -6.61
C ASP A 118 -3.33 13.84 -5.11
N LEU A 119 -2.20 13.97 -4.41
CA LEU A 119 -2.16 13.83 -2.96
C LEU A 119 -2.93 15.00 -2.36
N GLU A 120 -4.23 14.80 -2.14
CA GLU A 120 -5.00 15.72 -1.34
C GLU A 120 -4.58 15.51 0.12
N GLU A 121 -3.92 16.49 0.70
CA GLU A 121 -3.53 16.45 2.10
C GLU A 121 -4.79 16.64 2.96
N ILE A 122 -5.48 15.54 3.27
CA ILE A 122 -6.72 15.54 4.06
C ILE A 122 -6.48 16.13 5.45
N ILE A 123 -5.33 15.86 6.04
CA ILE A 123 -4.92 16.40 7.35
C ILE A 123 -3.57 17.10 7.21
N PRO A 124 -3.53 18.41 6.92
CA PRO A 124 -2.29 19.16 6.84
C PRO A 124 -1.42 19.02 8.10
N ALA A 125 -0.12 18.91 7.90
CA ALA A 125 0.84 19.01 8.98
C ALA A 125 0.53 20.28 9.79
N HIS A 126 0.53 20.22 11.08
CA HIS A 126 0.14 21.35 11.95
C HIS A 126 -1.37 21.61 12.08
N SER A 127 -2.23 20.74 11.58
CA SER A 127 -3.67 20.83 11.82
C SER A 127 -3.98 20.93 13.31
N LYS A 128 -5.04 21.68 13.62
CA LYS A 128 -5.60 21.72 14.96
C LYS A 128 -6.63 20.62 15.14
N PHE A 129 -6.65 20.04 16.32
CA PHE A 129 -7.57 19.00 16.74
C PHE A 129 -8.24 19.38 18.05
N HIS A 130 -9.45 18.96 18.23
CA HIS A 130 -10.01 18.86 19.57
C HIS A 130 -9.54 17.54 20.20
N TYR A 131 -8.99 17.62 21.39
CA TYR A 131 -8.52 16.42 22.08
C TYR A 131 -9.01 16.33 23.52
N LEU A 132 -9.15 15.10 23.97
CA LEU A 132 -9.49 14.74 25.34
C LEU A 132 -8.61 13.58 25.79
N THR A 133 -8.14 13.62 27.04
CA THR A 133 -7.60 12.44 27.72
C THR A 133 -8.73 11.80 28.50
N PRO A 134 -9.36 10.73 28.00
CA PRO A 134 -10.60 10.22 28.59
C PRO A 134 -10.40 9.66 30.00
N SER A 135 -11.49 9.63 30.74
CA SER A 135 -11.64 8.94 32.03
C SER A 135 -12.89 8.05 31.96
N SER A 136 -13.15 7.28 33.00
CA SER A 136 -14.36 6.43 33.09
C SER A 136 -15.67 7.21 32.92
N THR A 137 -15.69 8.49 33.28
CA THR A 137 -16.87 9.36 33.10
C THR A 137 -17.19 9.71 31.65
N HIS A 138 -16.27 9.45 30.72
CA HIS A 138 -16.44 9.72 29.29
C HIS A 138 -16.88 8.47 28.49
N ALA A 139 -16.98 7.29 29.12
CA ALA A 139 -17.26 6.02 28.43
C ALA A 139 -18.59 5.99 27.66
N ALA A 140 -19.56 6.83 28.07
CA ALA A 140 -20.88 6.91 27.42
C ALA A 140 -20.96 7.96 26.30
N LEU A 141 -19.87 8.66 25.98
CA LEU A 141 -19.88 9.66 24.91
C LEU A 141 -19.83 8.96 23.54
N ASP A 142 -20.74 9.33 22.67
CA ASP A 142 -20.79 8.89 21.27
C ASP A 142 -19.85 9.77 20.41
N TRP A 143 -18.61 9.89 20.83
CA TRP A 143 -17.62 10.82 20.27
C TRP A 143 -17.15 10.43 18.86
N GLU A 144 -17.40 9.21 18.42
CA GLU A 144 -17.06 8.69 17.10
C GLU A 144 -18.12 9.08 16.05
N ASN A 145 -19.33 9.45 16.48
CA ASN A 145 -20.41 9.88 15.60
C ASN A 145 -19.99 11.15 14.84
N PRO A 146 -20.13 11.20 13.51
CA PRO A 146 -19.85 12.40 12.72
C PRO A 146 -20.56 13.65 13.22
N ASP A 147 -21.77 13.52 13.72
CA ASP A 147 -22.61 14.63 14.20
C ASP A 147 -22.37 14.99 15.67
N PHE A 148 -21.37 14.36 16.33
CA PHE A 148 -21.05 14.66 17.72
C PHE A 148 -20.61 16.12 17.89
N ASP A 149 -21.38 16.89 18.66
CA ASP A 149 -21.00 18.25 19.03
C ASP A 149 -19.89 18.23 20.08
N VAL A 150 -18.73 18.76 19.73
CA VAL A 150 -17.54 18.71 20.56
C VAL A 150 -17.70 19.67 21.75
N PRO A 151 -17.78 19.15 22.98
CA PRO A 151 -17.94 20.01 24.15
C PRO A 151 -16.78 20.98 24.32
N LYS A 152 -17.05 22.18 24.85
CA LYS A 152 -16.03 23.19 25.17
C LYS A 152 -14.96 22.71 26.16
N THR A 153 -15.20 21.60 26.83
CA THR A 153 -14.23 20.95 27.73
C THR A 153 -13.10 20.23 26.99
N TRP A 154 -13.28 19.94 25.69
CA TRP A 154 -12.22 19.41 24.87
C TRP A 154 -11.23 20.52 24.53
N ILE A 155 -9.96 20.21 24.55
CA ILE A 155 -8.90 21.19 24.32
C ILE A 155 -8.58 21.24 22.82
N ASN A 156 -8.62 22.44 22.23
CA ASN A 156 -8.17 22.64 20.86
C ASN A 156 -6.65 22.88 20.87
N ALA A 157 -5.90 22.05 20.14
CA ALA A 157 -4.45 22.18 20.04
C ALA A 157 -3.91 21.65 18.72
N GLN A 158 -2.76 22.16 18.32
CA GLN A 158 -2.03 21.71 17.16
C GLN A 158 -1.55 20.28 17.33
N GLY A 159 -1.56 19.48 16.22
CA GLY A 159 -1.03 18.12 16.16
C GLY A 159 0.43 18.01 16.59
N GLY A 160 0.88 16.80 16.83
CA GLY A 160 2.15 16.50 17.49
C GLY A 160 1.95 16.22 18.99
N PHE A 161 0.98 15.36 19.31
CA PHE A 161 0.67 14.95 20.68
C PHE A 161 1.60 13.84 21.14
N GLY A 162 2.08 13.90 22.37
CA GLY A 162 2.90 12.83 22.91
C GLY A 162 3.62 13.15 24.20
N TYR A 163 4.44 12.21 24.63
CA TYR A 163 5.42 12.44 25.69
C TYR A 163 6.74 11.74 25.32
N VAL A 164 7.84 12.24 25.87
CA VAL A 164 9.16 11.65 25.69
C VAL A 164 9.71 11.29 27.08
N LYS A 165 10.17 10.06 27.24
CA LYS A 165 11.01 9.68 28.40
C LYS A 165 12.35 10.41 28.31
N SER A 166 12.97 10.68 29.42
CA SER A 166 14.28 11.32 29.47
C SER A 166 15.30 10.56 28.61
N GLY A 167 16.03 11.26 27.75
CA GLY A 167 17.09 10.70 26.90
C GLY A 167 16.78 10.62 25.40
N SER A 168 15.54 10.72 24.95
CA SER A 168 15.20 10.73 23.53
C SER A 168 15.06 12.15 22.98
N SER A 169 16.07 12.62 22.23
CA SER A 169 16.04 13.99 21.66
C SER A 169 15.29 14.06 20.31
N PHE A 170 15.30 12.98 19.53
CA PHE A 170 14.79 12.97 18.16
C PHE A 170 13.30 13.36 18.07
N TYR A 171 12.43 12.73 18.86
CA TYR A 171 10.99 12.98 18.80
C TYR A 171 10.53 14.24 19.57
N LYS A 172 11.40 14.80 20.39
CA LYS A 172 11.05 15.94 21.27
C LYS A 172 10.61 17.17 20.48
N SER A 173 11.24 17.43 19.34
CA SER A 173 10.91 18.57 18.47
C SER A 173 9.56 18.42 17.76
N LEU A 174 9.08 17.17 17.57
CA LEU A 174 7.81 16.87 16.93
C LEU A 174 6.62 17.01 17.88
N ILE A 175 6.85 16.98 19.19
CA ILE A 175 5.78 17.11 20.18
C ILE A 175 5.44 18.59 20.39
N LYS A 176 4.31 18.99 19.86
CA LYS A 176 3.74 20.35 20.03
C LYS A 176 2.85 20.43 21.28
N ARG A 177 2.22 19.33 21.65
CA ARG A 177 1.39 19.23 22.85
C ARG A 177 1.79 18.02 23.70
N LYS A 178 2.34 18.27 24.87
CA LYS A 178 2.75 17.23 25.81
C LYS A 178 1.53 16.61 26.48
N ILE A 179 1.42 15.29 26.40
CA ILE A 179 0.43 14.49 27.13
C ILE A 179 1.11 13.87 28.34
N PRO A 180 0.48 13.89 29.53
CA PRO A 180 1.08 13.24 30.70
C PRO A 180 1.31 11.75 30.48
N SER A 181 2.48 11.24 30.88
CA SER A 181 2.85 9.83 30.71
C SER A 181 1.94 8.85 31.47
N SER A 182 1.18 9.34 32.43
CA SER A 182 0.16 8.57 33.16
C SER A 182 -1.11 8.31 32.35
N LYS A 183 -1.32 9.03 31.24
CA LYS A 183 -2.49 8.85 30.37
C LYS A 183 -2.20 7.79 29.33
N ARG A 184 -3.08 6.80 29.25
CA ARG A 184 -2.95 5.63 28.35
C ARG A 184 -3.75 5.77 27.06
N CYS A 185 -4.66 6.75 27.00
CA CYS A 185 -5.52 6.99 25.86
C CYS A 185 -5.64 8.49 25.58
N LEU A 186 -5.78 8.82 24.30
CA LEU A 186 -6.03 10.15 23.80
C LEU A 186 -7.09 10.06 22.70
N TRP A 187 -8.18 10.79 22.83
CA TRP A 187 -9.16 10.96 21.77
C TRP A 187 -8.84 12.21 20.98
N LEU A 188 -8.82 12.10 19.67
CA LEU A 188 -8.58 13.20 18.75
C LEU A 188 -9.76 13.32 17.80
N ARG A 189 -10.25 14.53 17.61
CA ARG A 189 -11.31 14.82 16.66
C ARG A 189 -10.94 16.03 15.82
N LYS A 190 -11.18 15.92 14.52
CA LYS A 190 -11.07 17.00 13.55
C LYS A 190 -12.27 16.91 12.63
N THR A 191 -12.88 18.05 12.34
CA THR A 191 -13.88 18.20 11.28
C THR A 191 -13.18 18.70 10.03
N PHE A 192 -13.55 18.16 8.88
CA PHE A 192 -13.03 18.49 7.56
C PHE A 192 -14.01 19.38 6.81
#